data_7e695f4aa4ed09ca64677a22a53eaab3
#
_entry.id   7e695f4aa4ed09ca64677a22a53eaab3
#
_cell.length_a   1.000
_cell.length_b   1.000
_cell.length_c   1.000
_cell.angle_alpha   90.00
_cell.angle_beta   90.00
_cell.angle_gamma   90.00
#
_symmetry.space_group_name_H-M   'P 1'
#
loop_
_entity.id
_entity.type
_entity.pdbx_description
1 polymer ?
#
loop_
_entity_poly.entity_id
_entity_poly.type
_entity_poly.pdbx_seq_one_letter_code
_entity_poly.pdbx_strand_id
1 'polypeptide(L)'
;MNPALSISSLPSRILASKTIAILSLALALFGLSLPVAKAQKLRIGISMKTLNAPYFAAQGKAAEEEVKKLGGTAISTDGENDMMKQIADVEDMLAKGIDGLILNPRDAQGLVPVTKQCTKAGVPVVIIDSSIDPSADYVTVVQSNNTANGQKVGEWFADTFGDKAPHIALLSGEQGNLVGEDRRDGVFRGIVEAQLRKYGKAGFVVVGQGWGGWTTEGGLKAMEDLLTAHKDMDVVLGENDSMVLGAIKAIKEAGKQPMKDIFVFAAADGQKEALQAIKEGTYGATGLNNPKLVATTGVDILVKAVHKQLPANFPKISYTEPAAITKDNVDKYIDPNAVF
;
A
#
# COMPACT_ATOMS: atom_id res chain seq x y z
N MET A 1 -57.99 6.99 73.21
CA MET A 1 -57.88 7.72 74.49
C MET A 1 -56.49 8.33 74.53
N ASN A 2 -56.48 9.63 74.43
CA ASN A 2 -55.47 10.56 74.89
C ASN A 2 -55.29 10.41 76.43
N PRO A 3 -54.30 10.99 77.05
CA PRO A 3 -53.41 12.12 76.74
C PRO A 3 -51.94 11.90 77.21
N ALA A 4 -50.98 12.62 76.83
CA ALA A 4 -50.60 14.00 76.96
C ALA A 4 -49.36 14.29 77.87
N LEU A 5 -48.56 15.23 77.42
CA LEU A 5 -47.74 16.23 78.13
C LEU A 5 -46.43 15.74 78.80
N SER A 6 -45.35 16.43 78.88
CA SER A 6 -44.96 17.78 78.44
C SER A 6 -43.49 18.06 78.90
N ILE A 7 -42.80 18.92 78.15
CA ILE A 7 -41.94 20.02 78.57
C ILE A 7 -40.49 19.78 79.09
N SER A 8 -39.60 20.30 78.38
CA SER A 8 -38.55 21.37 78.55
C SER A 8 -37.22 20.87 79.08
N SER A 9 -36.13 21.26 78.47
CA SER A 9 -35.50 22.58 78.44
C SER A 9 -34.15 22.49 77.69
N LEU A 10 -33.88 23.46 76.84
CA LEU A 10 -32.59 23.94 76.40
C LEU A 10 -31.70 24.47 77.56
N PRO A 11 -30.41 24.89 77.33
CA PRO A 11 -29.44 24.73 76.21
C PRO A 11 -28.01 24.42 76.76
N SER A 12 -27.11 23.99 75.86
CA SER A 12 -25.74 24.50 75.99
C SER A 12 -25.06 24.42 74.58
N ARG A 13 -24.83 25.60 74.13
CA ARG A 13 -24.06 25.98 72.93
C ARG A 13 -22.56 25.77 73.13
N ILE A 14 -21.88 25.60 72.03
CA ILE A 14 -20.53 26.01 71.73
C ILE A 14 -19.43 25.11 72.31
N LEU A 15 -18.92 24.17 71.42
CA LEU A 15 -17.49 23.90 71.17
C LEU A 15 -17.28 22.76 70.19
N ALA A 16 -17.65 22.97 68.97
CA ALA A 16 -17.30 21.98 67.89
C ALA A 16 -17.17 22.60 66.48
N SER A 17 -16.75 23.87 66.39
CA SER A 17 -16.68 24.51 65.04
C SER A 17 -15.28 24.99 64.60
N LYS A 18 -14.21 24.63 65.29
CA LYS A 18 -12.85 25.03 64.87
C LYS A 18 -11.92 23.89 64.48
N THR A 19 -12.31 22.63 64.70
CA THR A 19 -11.44 21.48 64.38
C THR A 19 -11.78 20.86 63.06
N ILE A 20 -12.95 21.11 62.47
CA ILE A 20 -13.36 20.57 61.15
C ILE A 20 -12.84 21.42 59.97
N ALA A 21 -12.59 22.73 60.23
CA ALA A 21 -12.08 23.61 59.14
C ALA A 21 -10.59 23.44 58.82
N ILE A 22 -9.80 22.84 59.71
CA ILE A 22 -8.36 22.62 59.50
C ILE A 22 -8.09 21.29 58.79
N LEU A 23 -8.98 20.30 58.93
CA LEU A 23 -8.84 19.02 58.19
C LEU A 23 -9.29 19.12 56.75
N SER A 24 -10.19 20.05 56.42
CA SER A 24 -10.66 20.26 55.03
C SER A 24 -9.68 21.07 54.16
N LEU A 25 -8.78 21.85 54.77
CA LEU A 25 -7.79 22.65 54.03
C LEU A 25 -6.49 21.85 53.75
N ALA A 26 -6.21 20.80 54.53
CA ALA A 26 -5.06 19.94 54.34
C ALA A 26 -5.32 18.89 53.19
N LEU A 27 -6.58 18.55 52.89
CA LEU A 27 -6.93 17.64 51.77
C LEU A 27 -7.00 18.35 50.41
N ALA A 28 -7.09 19.68 50.39
CA ALA A 28 -7.14 20.46 49.14
C ALA A 28 -5.74 20.84 48.60
N LEU A 29 -4.66 20.60 49.35
CA LEU A 29 -3.28 20.89 48.93
C LEU A 29 -2.48 19.64 48.51
N PHE A 30 -3.04 18.44 48.67
CA PHE A 30 -2.59 17.26 47.93
C PHE A 30 -3.32 17.22 46.58
N GLY A 31 -3.20 18.31 45.82
CA GLY A 31 -3.49 18.29 44.39
C GLY A 31 -2.66 17.16 43.81
N LEU A 32 -3.33 16.04 43.53
CA LEU A 32 -2.80 14.96 42.73
C LEU A 32 -2.28 15.57 41.43
N SER A 33 -1.01 15.97 41.43
CA SER A 33 -0.20 16.03 40.22
C SER A 33 -0.06 14.57 39.75
N LEU A 34 -1.13 14.01 39.19
CA LEU A 34 -0.97 12.83 38.38
C LEU A 34 0.09 13.21 37.35
N PRO A 35 1.23 12.52 37.29
CA PRO A 35 2.17 12.77 36.22
C PRO A 35 1.35 12.60 34.96
N VAL A 36 1.23 13.66 34.15
CA VAL A 36 0.76 13.52 32.78
C VAL A 36 1.77 12.57 32.19
N ALA A 37 1.41 11.29 32.12
CA ALA A 37 2.21 10.28 31.47
C ALA A 37 2.43 10.81 30.06
N LYS A 38 3.63 11.32 29.79
CA LYS A 38 4.03 11.79 28.47
C LYS A 38 3.83 10.57 27.59
N ALA A 39 2.81 10.60 26.75
CA ALA A 39 2.49 9.48 25.89
C ALA A 39 3.78 9.04 25.21
N GLN A 40 4.24 7.84 25.53
CA GLN A 40 5.48 7.32 24.96
C GLN A 40 5.29 7.28 23.45
N LYS A 41 6.21 7.89 22.72
CA LYS A 41 6.15 7.90 21.25
C LYS A 41 6.20 6.47 20.76
N LEU A 42 5.24 6.09 19.92
CA LEU A 42 5.23 4.78 19.27
C LEU A 42 6.54 4.54 18.52
N ARG A 43 7.10 3.35 18.68
CA ARG A 43 8.29 2.87 17.97
C ARG A 43 7.84 1.85 16.94
N ILE A 44 7.86 2.22 15.67
CA ILE A 44 7.38 1.38 14.58
C ILE A 44 8.59 0.84 13.80
N GLY A 45 8.68 -0.49 13.74
CA GLY A 45 9.61 -1.18 12.84
C GLY A 45 9.11 -1.11 11.40
N ILE A 46 10.02 -0.86 10.46
CA ILE A 46 9.74 -0.87 9.02
C ILE A 46 10.80 -1.76 8.37
N SER A 47 10.42 -2.96 7.97
CA SER A 47 11.31 -3.94 7.33
C SER A 47 10.93 -4.07 5.86
N MET A 48 11.78 -3.51 4.99
CA MET A 48 11.64 -3.60 3.55
C MET A 48 12.45 -4.77 3.00
N LYS A 49 11.91 -5.52 2.04
CA LYS A 49 12.65 -6.64 1.40
C LYS A 49 13.91 -6.16 0.69
N THR A 50 13.85 -4.96 0.09
CA THR A 50 14.98 -4.27 -0.52
C THR A 50 14.66 -2.78 -0.70
N LEU A 51 15.67 -1.93 -0.71
CA LEU A 51 15.58 -0.52 -1.09
C LEU A 51 16.24 -0.23 -2.45
N ASN A 52 16.77 -1.26 -3.13
CA ASN A 52 17.46 -1.10 -4.41
C ASN A 52 16.51 -0.78 -5.58
N ALA A 53 15.21 -1.10 -5.47
CA ALA A 53 14.22 -0.74 -6.48
C ALA A 53 13.52 0.57 -6.10
N PRO A 54 13.31 1.51 -7.04
CA PRO A 54 12.70 2.82 -6.76
C PRO A 54 11.34 2.74 -6.07
N TYR A 55 10.51 1.76 -6.44
CA TYR A 55 9.22 1.52 -5.81
C TYR A 55 9.34 1.26 -4.31
N PHE A 56 10.22 0.34 -3.90
CA PHE A 56 10.38 -0.03 -2.48
C PHE A 56 11.10 1.05 -1.68
N ALA A 57 12.04 1.78 -2.30
CA ALA A 57 12.66 2.95 -1.67
C ALA A 57 11.61 4.04 -1.37
N ALA A 58 10.72 4.32 -2.32
CA ALA A 58 9.62 5.27 -2.15
C ALA A 58 8.64 4.78 -1.07
N GLN A 59 8.33 3.49 -1.04
CA GLN A 59 7.43 2.88 -0.06
C GLN A 59 7.99 2.96 1.36
N GLY A 60 9.25 2.58 1.56
CA GLY A 60 9.92 2.66 2.87
C GLY A 60 10.00 4.09 3.38
N LYS A 61 10.41 5.04 2.52
CA LYS A 61 10.44 6.47 2.85
C LYS A 61 9.07 7.01 3.25
N ALA A 62 8.03 6.66 2.50
CA ALA A 62 6.66 7.10 2.80
C ALA A 62 6.15 6.54 4.14
N ALA A 63 6.47 5.28 4.47
CA ALA A 63 6.17 4.70 5.77
C ALA A 63 6.85 5.45 6.91
N GLU A 64 8.15 5.79 6.76
CA GLU A 64 8.90 6.57 7.76
C GLU A 64 8.29 7.96 7.97
N GLU A 65 7.97 8.65 6.88
CA GLU A 65 7.37 9.99 6.93
C GLU A 65 6.01 9.97 7.63
N GLU A 66 5.17 8.97 7.35
CA GLU A 66 3.86 8.84 7.99
C GLU A 66 3.99 8.51 9.48
N VAL A 67 4.91 7.62 9.89
CA VAL A 67 5.20 7.36 11.30
C VAL A 67 5.62 8.65 12.03
N LYS A 68 6.51 9.44 11.42
CA LYS A 68 6.97 10.73 11.98
C LYS A 68 5.83 11.75 12.08
N LYS A 69 4.99 11.85 11.06
CA LYS A 69 3.81 12.72 11.00
C LYS A 69 2.81 12.38 12.11
N LEU A 70 2.63 11.09 12.43
CA LEU A 70 1.80 10.61 13.54
C LEU A 70 2.48 10.72 14.92
N GLY A 71 3.66 11.35 14.98
CA GLY A 71 4.41 11.59 16.23
C GLY A 71 5.22 10.39 16.73
N GLY A 72 5.32 9.31 15.95
CA GLY A 72 6.09 8.12 16.26
C GLY A 72 7.59 8.24 15.92
N THR A 73 8.32 7.15 16.16
CA THR A 73 9.71 6.94 15.78
C THR A 73 9.79 5.71 14.89
N ALA A 74 10.31 5.85 13.68
CA ALA A 74 10.56 4.74 12.77
C ALA A 74 11.93 4.10 13.02
N ILE A 75 11.99 2.77 12.96
CA ILE A 75 13.20 1.96 12.94
C ILE A 75 13.16 1.14 11.66
N SER A 76 13.90 1.60 10.64
CA SER A 76 13.84 1.03 9.30
C SER A 76 15.04 0.15 8.99
N THR A 77 14.84 -0.92 8.22
CA THR A 77 15.91 -1.78 7.69
C THR A 77 15.69 -2.09 6.22
N ASP A 78 16.80 -2.33 5.53
CA ASP A 78 16.87 -2.88 4.18
C ASP A 78 17.25 -4.36 4.28
N GLY A 79 16.34 -5.24 3.87
CA GLY A 79 16.59 -6.68 3.82
C GLY A 79 17.57 -7.09 2.71
N GLU A 80 18.00 -6.16 1.84
CA GLU A 80 18.97 -6.37 0.76
C GLU A 80 18.62 -7.57 -0.15
N ASN A 81 17.32 -7.86 -0.25
CA ASN A 81 16.76 -9.02 -0.96
C ASN A 81 17.20 -10.37 -0.38
N ASP A 82 17.66 -10.40 0.87
CA ASP A 82 18.06 -11.59 1.63
C ASP A 82 17.04 -11.89 2.74
N MET A 83 16.42 -13.08 2.68
CA MET A 83 15.41 -13.52 3.63
C MET A 83 15.99 -13.66 5.05
N MET A 84 17.18 -14.21 5.18
CA MET A 84 17.79 -14.45 6.50
C MET A 84 18.19 -13.14 7.17
N LYS A 85 18.70 -12.19 6.39
CA LYS A 85 18.95 -10.83 6.86
C LYS A 85 17.65 -10.17 7.33
N GLN A 86 16.57 -10.27 6.55
CA GLN A 86 15.29 -9.67 6.91
C GLN A 86 14.72 -10.25 8.22
N ILE A 87 14.87 -11.56 8.46
CA ILE A 87 14.49 -12.19 9.73
C ILE A 87 15.31 -11.60 10.87
N ALA A 88 16.64 -11.57 10.75
CA ALA A 88 17.54 -11.03 11.78
C ALA A 88 17.24 -9.55 12.08
N ASP A 89 16.96 -8.76 11.06
CA ASP A 89 16.58 -7.35 11.20
C ASP A 89 15.30 -7.19 12.04
N VAL A 90 14.28 -8.02 11.82
CA VAL A 90 13.03 -7.97 12.60
C VAL A 90 13.26 -8.43 14.03
N GLU A 91 14.08 -9.48 14.27
CA GLU A 91 14.45 -9.93 15.61
C GLU A 91 15.19 -8.82 16.39
N ASP A 92 16.10 -8.09 15.75
CA ASP A 92 16.78 -6.93 16.34
C ASP A 92 15.79 -5.77 16.65
N MET A 93 14.81 -5.51 15.76
CA MET A 93 13.76 -4.55 16.05
C MET A 93 12.92 -4.95 17.27
N LEU A 94 12.57 -6.23 17.41
CA LEU A 94 11.86 -6.75 18.58
C LEU A 94 12.70 -6.57 19.86
N ALA A 95 13.99 -6.87 19.81
CA ALA A 95 14.91 -6.65 20.94
C ALA A 95 15.02 -5.16 21.31
N LYS A 96 14.92 -4.26 20.34
CA LYS A 96 14.86 -2.81 20.56
C LYS A 96 13.50 -2.32 21.07
N GLY A 97 12.49 -3.18 21.19
CA GLY A 97 11.17 -2.88 21.75
C GLY A 97 10.31 -2.02 20.82
N ILE A 98 10.05 -2.47 19.62
CA ILE A 98 9.05 -1.86 18.74
C ILE A 98 7.63 -2.15 19.24
N ASP A 99 6.70 -1.23 18.98
CA ASP A 99 5.27 -1.34 19.34
C ASP A 99 4.44 -1.95 18.20
N GLY A 100 4.96 -1.94 16.97
CA GLY A 100 4.33 -2.50 15.78
C GLY A 100 5.32 -2.64 14.63
N LEU A 101 4.99 -3.48 13.65
CA LEU A 101 5.85 -3.78 12.49
C LEU A 101 5.10 -3.57 11.17
N ILE A 102 5.67 -2.78 10.28
CA ILE A 102 5.40 -2.77 8.85
C ILE A 102 6.40 -3.72 8.19
N LEU A 103 5.91 -4.71 7.45
CA LEU A 103 6.73 -5.72 6.79
C LEU A 103 6.37 -5.83 5.31
N ASN A 104 7.35 -5.57 4.44
CA ASN A 104 7.30 -5.96 3.04
C ASN A 104 8.13 -7.25 2.89
N PRO A 105 7.51 -8.44 2.85
CA PRO A 105 8.25 -9.69 2.95
C PRO A 105 9.02 -10.03 1.67
N ARG A 106 10.27 -10.51 1.84
CA ARG A 106 11.09 -11.06 0.75
C ARG A 106 10.61 -12.45 0.33
N ASP A 107 10.18 -13.24 1.29
CA ASP A 107 9.69 -14.60 1.08
C ASP A 107 8.42 -14.84 1.90
N ALA A 108 7.39 -15.38 1.22
CA ALA A 108 6.08 -15.54 1.85
C ALA A 108 6.07 -16.60 2.95
N GLN A 109 6.82 -17.68 2.80
CA GLN A 109 6.88 -18.77 3.77
C GLN A 109 8.00 -18.59 4.80
N GLY A 110 9.17 -18.14 4.36
CA GLY A 110 10.32 -17.95 5.23
C GLY A 110 10.13 -16.92 6.32
N LEU A 111 9.27 -15.91 6.11
CA LEU A 111 8.97 -14.86 7.12
C LEU A 111 7.85 -15.28 8.10
N VAL A 112 7.15 -16.40 7.93
CA VAL A 112 6.12 -16.88 8.86
C VAL A 112 6.61 -17.00 10.30
N PRO A 113 7.79 -17.62 10.60
CA PRO A 113 8.25 -17.74 11.98
C PRO A 113 8.42 -16.40 12.70
N VAL A 114 8.98 -15.40 12.03
CA VAL A 114 9.23 -14.09 12.65
C VAL A 114 7.95 -13.29 12.90
N THR A 115 6.90 -13.43 12.05
CA THR A 115 5.60 -12.82 12.35
C THR A 115 4.96 -13.42 13.61
N LYS A 116 5.11 -14.74 13.81
CA LYS A 116 4.65 -15.41 15.04
C LYS A 116 5.44 -14.97 16.29
N GLN A 117 6.73 -14.69 16.14
CA GLN A 117 7.54 -14.10 17.23
C GLN A 117 7.00 -12.70 17.58
N CYS A 118 6.67 -11.85 16.58
CA CYS A 118 6.05 -10.54 16.81
C CYS A 118 4.75 -10.67 17.61
N THR A 119 3.84 -11.55 17.20
CA THR A 119 2.58 -11.78 17.92
C THR A 119 2.79 -12.24 19.35
N LYS A 120 3.74 -13.17 19.57
CA LYS A 120 4.11 -13.64 20.92
C LYS A 120 4.67 -12.51 21.80
N ALA A 121 5.34 -11.54 21.22
CA ALA A 121 5.82 -10.33 21.87
C ALA A 121 4.74 -9.25 22.05
N GLY A 122 3.52 -9.46 21.55
CA GLY A 122 2.43 -8.49 21.57
C GLY A 122 2.57 -7.38 20.53
N VAL A 123 3.40 -7.56 19.52
CA VAL A 123 3.69 -6.60 18.44
C VAL A 123 2.83 -6.94 17.22
N PRO A 124 1.81 -6.14 16.88
CA PRO A 124 1.03 -6.35 15.66
C PRO A 124 1.88 -6.13 14.40
N VAL A 125 1.60 -6.94 13.37
CA VAL A 125 2.29 -6.88 12.08
C VAL A 125 1.29 -6.51 10.99
N VAL A 126 1.60 -5.49 10.19
CA VAL A 126 0.91 -5.18 8.93
C VAL A 126 1.86 -5.46 7.78
N ILE A 127 1.40 -6.29 6.87
CA ILE A 127 2.13 -6.63 5.64
C ILE A 127 1.79 -5.58 4.59
N ILE A 128 2.77 -5.15 3.80
CA ILE A 128 2.55 -4.19 2.71
C ILE A 128 3.06 -4.74 1.39
N ASP A 129 2.34 -4.46 0.31
CA ASP A 129 2.64 -4.76 -1.09
C ASP A 129 2.72 -6.26 -1.42
N SER A 130 3.70 -6.97 -0.89
CA SER A 130 3.90 -8.39 -1.15
C SER A 130 3.03 -9.26 -0.23
N SER A 131 2.53 -10.38 -0.74
CA SER A 131 1.76 -11.33 0.05
C SER A 131 2.63 -12.14 1.01
N ILE A 132 2.02 -12.68 2.05
CA ILE A 132 2.64 -13.62 2.98
C ILE A 132 1.78 -14.89 3.09
N ASP A 133 2.36 -16.00 3.49
CA ASP A 133 1.63 -17.27 3.67
C ASP A 133 0.49 -17.08 4.69
N PRO A 134 -0.71 -17.62 4.42
CA PRO A 134 -1.85 -17.49 5.33
C PRO A 134 -1.65 -18.04 6.74
N SER A 135 -0.65 -18.89 6.96
CA SER A 135 -0.27 -19.41 8.29
C SER A 135 0.51 -18.40 9.14
N ALA A 136 0.90 -17.27 8.58
CA ALA A 136 1.55 -16.17 9.29
C ALA A 136 0.57 -15.43 10.21
N ASP A 137 1.13 -14.83 11.25
CA ASP A 137 0.37 -13.96 12.15
C ASP A 137 0.51 -12.51 11.70
N TYR A 138 -0.57 -11.92 11.23
CA TYR A 138 -0.62 -10.54 10.79
C TYR A 138 -2.03 -9.95 10.94
N VAL A 139 -2.11 -8.64 10.98
CA VAL A 139 -3.36 -7.88 11.01
C VAL A 139 -4.03 -7.95 9.64
N THR A 140 -3.36 -7.43 8.64
CA THR A 140 -3.82 -7.38 7.24
C THR A 140 -2.63 -7.28 6.29
N VAL A 141 -2.85 -7.64 5.03
CA VAL A 141 -1.98 -7.26 3.90
C VAL A 141 -2.56 -6.02 3.25
N VAL A 142 -1.82 -4.93 3.19
CA VAL A 142 -2.21 -3.73 2.43
C VAL A 142 -1.53 -3.76 1.08
N GLN A 143 -2.32 -3.80 0.03
CA GLN A 143 -1.81 -3.88 -1.35
C GLN A 143 -2.73 -3.17 -2.33
N SER A 144 -2.21 -2.92 -3.52
CA SER A 144 -3.02 -2.49 -4.65
C SER A 144 -3.94 -3.63 -5.13
N ASN A 145 -5.16 -3.29 -5.52
CA ASN A 145 -6.03 -4.27 -6.17
C ASN A 145 -5.62 -4.44 -7.64
N ASN A 146 -4.64 -5.31 -7.88
CA ASN A 146 -4.03 -5.51 -9.20
C ASN A 146 -5.05 -5.89 -10.27
N THR A 147 -5.97 -6.82 -9.96
CA THR A 147 -7.05 -7.22 -10.86
C THR A 147 -8.00 -6.05 -11.18
N ALA A 148 -8.42 -5.28 -10.17
CA ALA A 148 -9.31 -4.15 -10.39
C ALA A 148 -8.65 -2.98 -11.12
N ASN A 149 -7.36 -2.71 -10.86
CA ASN A 149 -6.57 -1.76 -11.64
C ASN A 149 -6.48 -2.17 -13.10
N GLY A 150 -6.09 -3.43 -13.35
CA GLY A 150 -6.04 -3.98 -14.69
C GLY A 150 -7.39 -3.88 -15.41
N GLN A 151 -8.48 -4.23 -14.71
CA GLN A 151 -9.83 -4.14 -15.28
C GLN A 151 -10.17 -2.70 -15.71
N LYS A 152 -9.93 -1.71 -14.86
CA LYS A 152 -10.19 -0.30 -15.22
C LYS A 152 -9.34 0.18 -16.41
N VAL A 153 -8.09 -0.25 -16.48
CA VAL A 153 -7.21 0.06 -17.62
C VAL A 153 -7.70 -0.63 -18.90
N GLY A 154 -8.13 -1.89 -18.79
CA GLY A 154 -8.70 -2.64 -19.92
C GLY A 154 -10.01 -2.04 -20.44
N GLU A 155 -10.88 -1.57 -19.55
CA GLU A 155 -12.10 -0.85 -19.92
C GLU A 155 -11.77 0.45 -20.68
N TRP A 156 -10.84 1.26 -20.15
CA TRP A 156 -10.36 2.46 -20.82
C TRP A 156 -9.76 2.15 -22.21
N PHE A 157 -8.92 1.10 -22.29
CA PHE A 157 -8.33 0.69 -23.55
C PHE A 157 -9.40 0.33 -24.59
N ALA A 158 -10.39 -0.49 -24.23
CA ALA A 158 -11.47 -0.87 -25.14
C ALA A 158 -12.32 0.32 -25.59
N ASP A 159 -12.54 1.31 -24.71
CA ASP A 159 -13.24 2.54 -25.06
C ASP A 159 -12.45 3.42 -26.02
N THR A 160 -11.13 3.40 -25.94
CA THR A 160 -10.22 4.22 -26.75
C THR A 160 -9.88 3.55 -28.09
N PHE A 161 -9.59 2.23 -28.08
CA PHE A 161 -9.15 1.47 -29.24
C PHE A 161 -10.33 1.10 -30.17
N GLY A 162 -11.52 0.93 -29.64
CA GLY A 162 -12.75 0.67 -30.37
C GLY A 162 -13.08 -0.82 -30.52
N ASP A 163 -13.82 -1.18 -31.60
CA ASP A 163 -14.37 -2.51 -31.83
C ASP A 163 -13.43 -3.48 -32.59
N LYS A 164 -12.22 -3.06 -32.86
CA LYS A 164 -11.20 -3.88 -33.50
C LYS A 164 -10.69 -4.95 -32.55
N ALA A 165 -10.29 -6.07 -33.07
CA ALA A 165 -9.54 -7.09 -32.33
C ALA A 165 -8.04 -6.73 -32.35
N PRO A 166 -7.48 -6.19 -31.26
CA PRO A 166 -6.08 -5.78 -31.23
C PRO A 166 -5.14 -6.98 -31.21
N HIS A 167 -3.99 -6.85 -31.88
CA HIS A 167 -2.85 -7.76 -31.78
C HIS A 167 -1.89 -7.28 -30.70
N ILE A 168 -1.97 -7.90 -29.55
CA ILE A 168 -1.29 -7.46 -28.31
C ILE A 168 0.02 -8.22 -28.14
N ALA A 169 1.13 -7.50 -28.07
CA ALA A 169 2.38 -7.99 -27.48
C ALA A 169 2.36 -7.73 -25.98
N LEU A 170 2.66 -8.77 -25.19
CA LEU A 170 2.61 -8.72 -23.74
C LEU A 170 4.02 -8.60 -23.16
N LEU A 171 4.26 -7.61 -22.32
CA LEU A 171 5.47 -7.46 -21.50
C LEU A 171 5.17 -7.87 -20.06
N SER A 172 5.65 -9.05 -19.69
CA SER A 172 5.45 -9.64 -18.38
C SER A 172 6.68 -9.50 -17.47
N GLY A 173 6.44 -9.42 -16.16
CA GLY A 173 7.50 -9.32 -15.18
C GLY A 173 8.30 -10.62 -15.07
N GLU A 174 7.82 -11.54 -14.26
CA GLU A 174 8.48 -12.83 -14.01
C GLU A 174 7.47 -13.96 -14.15
N GLN A 175 7.92 -15.09 -14.67
CA GLN A 175 7.08 -16.27 -14.81
C GLN A 175 6.61 -16.79 -13.43
N GLY A 176 5.32 -17.09 -13.30
CA GLY A 176 4.71 -17.56 -12.05
C GLY A 176 4.50 -16.47 -10.99
N ASN A 177 4.71 -15.21 -11.33
CA ASN A 177 4.44 -14.10 -10.42
C ASN A 177 2.94 -13.72 -10.45
N LEU A 178 2.24 -13.98 -9.34
CA LEU A 178 0.80 -13.75 -9.22
C LEU A 178 0.39 -12.28 -9.42
N VAL A 179 1.24 -11.32 -9.07
CA VAL A 179 0.95 -9.89 -9.30
C VAL A 179 0.83 -9.60 -10.79
N GLY A 180 1.75 -10.14 -11.60
CA GLY A 180 1.68 -10.00 -13.06
C GLY A 180 0.45 -10.70 -13.64
N GLU A 181 0.13 -11.89 -13.16
CA GLU A 181 -1.07 -12.64 -13.56
C GLU A 181 -2.34 -11.84 -13.26
N ASP A 182 -2.53 -11.37 -12.04
CA ASP A 182 -3.67 -10.55 -11.63
C ASP A 182 -3.81 -9.27 -12.48
N ARG A 183 -2.70 -8.63 -12.81
CA ARG A 183 -2.67 -7.41 -13.62
C ARG A 183 -3.17 -7.67 -15.04
N ARG A 184 -2.57 -8.62 -15.76
CA ARG A 184 -2.97 -8.92 -17.14
C ARG A 184 -4.36 -9.53 -17.24
N ASP A 185 -4.74 -10.43 -16.30
CA ASP A 185 -6.07 -11.02 -16.26
C ASP A 185 -7.14 -9.93 -16.04
N GLY A 186 -6.85 -8.99 -15.16
CA GLY A 186 -7.68 -7.80 -14.98
C GLY A 186 -7.86 -7.02 -16.27
N VAL A 187 -6.76 -6.72 -17.00
CA VAL A 187 -6.83 -5.98 -18.27
C VAL A 187 -7.64 -6.74 -19.31
N PHE A 188 -7.38 -8.02 -19.51
CA PHE A 188 -8.12 -8.82 -20.48
C PHE A 188 -9.60 -8.89 -20.15
N ARG A 189 -9.96 -9.05 -18.87
CA ARG A 189 -11.33 -9.00 -18.41
C ARG A 189 -11.96 -7.63 -18.71
N GLY A 190 -11.27 -6.54 -18.40
CA GLY A 190 -11.75 -5.19 -18.67
C GLY A 190 -12.02 -4.95 -20.17
N ILE A 191 -11.12 -5.40 -21.04
CA ILE A 191 -11.29 -5.33 -22.51
C ILE A 191 -12.56 -6.10 -22.92
N VAL A 192 -12.68 -7.36 -22.52
CA VAL A 192 -13.81 -8.22 -22.91
C VAL A 192 -15.14 -7.64 -22.43
N GLU A 193 -15.26 -7.28 -21.17
CA GLU A 193 -16.50 -6.77 -20.60
C GLU A 193 -16.92 -5.43 -21.24
N ALA A 194 -15.96 -4.52 -21.49
CA ALA A 194 -16.26 -3.24 -22.13
C ALA A 194 -16.68 -3.42 -23.61
N GLN A 195 -15.98 -4.29 -24.35
CA GLN A 195 -16.32 -4.58 -25.74
C GLN A 195 -17.69 -5.26 -25.86
N LEU A 196 -18.00 -6.26 -25.00
CA LEU A 196 -19.32 -6.91 -24.98
C LEU A 196 -20.42 -5.90 -24.67
N ARG A 197 -20.24 -5.06 -23.68
CA ARG A 197 -21.22 -4.03 -23.29
C ARG A 197 -21.48 -3.01 -24.41
N LYS A 198 -20.43 -2.61 -25.12
CA LYS A 198 -20.50 -1.53 -26.11
C LYS A 198 -20.81 -1.99 -27.54
N TYR A 199 -20.30 -3.15 -27.92
CA TYR A 199 -20.34 -3.62 -29.30
C TYR A 199 -21.05 -4.99 -29.48
N GLY A 200 -21.44 -5.66 -28.37
CA GLY A 200 -22.06 -6.99 -28.41
C GLY A 200 -21.12 -8.11 -28.85
N LYS A 201 -19.84 -7.84 -29.02
CA LYS A 201 -18.77 -8.78 -29.39
C LYS A 201 -17.49 -8.39 -28.67
N ALA A 202 -16.61 -9.35 -28.43
CA ALA A 202 -15.29 -9.10 -27.87
C ALA A 202 -14.24 -9.96 -28.58
N GLY A 203 -12.99 -9.47 -28.61
CA GLY A 203 -11.86 -10.23 -29.13
C GLY A 203 -10.56 -9.43 -29.11
N PHE A 204 -9.48 -10.16 -28.91
CA PHE A 204 -8.09 -9.72 -29.10
C PHE A 204 -7.23 -10.94 -29.41
N VAL A 205 -6.03 -10.71 -29.93
CA VAL A 205 -5.04 -11.76 -30.14
C VAL A 205 -3.77 -11.40 -29.39
N VAL A 206 -3.28 -12.29 -28.51
CA VAL A 206 -1.95 -12.16 -27.93
C VAL A 206 -0.96 -12.76 -28.95
N VAL A 207 -0.19 -11.92 -29.62
CA VAL A 207 0.76 -12.34 -30.67
C VAL A 207 2.09 -12.81 -30.10
N GLY A 208 2.49 -12.34 -28.93
CA GLY A 208 3.72 -12.76 -28.28
C GLY A 208 3.82 -12.25 -26.86
N GLN A 209 4.72 -12.86 -26.08
CA GLN A 209 5.02 -12.48 -24.70
C GLN A 209 6.53 -12.40 -24.49
N GLY A 210 6.99 -11.29 -23.90
CA GLY A 210 8.37 -11.08 -23.48
C GLY A 210 8.46 -10.90 -21.97
N TRP A 211 9.53 -11.40 -21.37
CA TRP A 211 9.79 -11.31 -19.92
C TRP A 211 10.81 -10.22 -19.64
N GLY A 212 10.39 -9.13 -18.99
CA GLY A 212 11.21 -7.94 -18.75
C GLY A 212 11.71 -7.79 -17.30
N GLY A 213 11.42 -8.76 -16.41
CA GLY A 213 11.95 -8.75 -15.03
C GLY A 213 11.59 -7.47 -14.24
N TRP A 214 10.45 -6.84 -14.55
CA TRP A 214 9.96 -5.61 -13.92
C TRP A 214 10.83 -4.35 -14.16
N THR A 215 11.85 -4.44 -15.03
CA THR A 215 12.83 -3.36 -15.26
C THR A 215 12.68 -2.68 -16.61
N THR A 216 13.14 -1.44 -16.71
CA THR A 216 13.17 -0.69 -17.97
C THR A 216 14.11 -1.33 -18.98
N GLU A 217 15.28 -1.81 -18.56
CA GLU A 217 16.23 -2.50 -19.43
C GLU A 217 15.67 -3.83 -19.96
N GLY A 218 15.06 -4.62 -19.08
CA GLY A 218 14.43 -5.88 -19.48
C GLY A 218 13.24 -5.65 -20.42
N GLY A 219 12.42 -4.63 -20.16
CA GLY A 219 11.32 -4.23 -21.04
C GLY A 219 11.79 -3.78 -22.43
N LEU A 220 12.91 -3.02 -22.50
CA LEU A 220 13.54 -2.63 -23.76
C LEU A 220 13.96 -3.87 -24.56
N LYS A 221 14.75 -4.75 -23.96
CA LYS A 221 15.26 -5.96 -24.63
C LYS A 221 14.12 -6.89 -25.09
N ALA A 222 13.14 -7.15 -24.22
CA ALA A 222 11.99 -7.96 -24.57
C ALA A 222 11.19 -7.35 -25.74
N MET A 223 11.08 -6.02 -25.79
CA MET A 223 10.39 -5.33 -26.86
C MET A 223 11.14 -5.37 -28.19
N GLU A 224 12.47 -5.29 -28.20
CA GLU A 224 13.29 -5.47 -29.43
C GLU A 224 13.03 -6.84 -30.06
N ASP A 225 13.00 -7.90 -29.25
CA ASP A 225 12.70 -9.25 -29.69
C ASP A 225 11.27 -9.35 -30.25
N LEU A 226 10.27 -8.78 -29.57
CA LEU A 226 8.87 -8.77 -29.99
C LEU A 226 8.68 -7.99 -31.31
N LEU A 227 9.33 -6.82 -31.47
CA LEU A 227 9.32 -6.03 -32.69
C LEU A 227 9.90 -6.80 -33.91
N THR A 228 10.87 -7.66 -33.66
CA THR A 228 11.49 -8.50 -34.68
C THR A 228 10.59 -9.65 -35.08
N ALA A 229 9.99 -10.32 -34.09
CA ALA A 229 9.18 -11.55 -34.31
C ALA A 229 7.75 -11.27 -34.79
N HIS A 230 7.12 -10.16 -34.36
CA HIS A 230 5.70 -9.87 -34.55
C HIS A 230 5.49 -8.53 -35.25
N LYS A 231 5.53 -8.55 -36.61
CA LYS A 231 5.35 -7.34 -37.43
C LYS A 231 3.90 -6.84 -37.48
N ASP A 232 2.97 -7.70 -37.13
CA ASP A 232 1.52 -7.46 -37.08
C ASP A 232 1.02 -6.94 -35.77
N MET A 233 1.91 -6.77 -34.74
CA MET A 233 1.49 -6.18 -33.48
C MET A 233 1.12 -4.70 -33.63
N ASP A 234 0.01 -4.32 -33.03
CA ASP A 234 -0.47 -2.95 -33.00
C ASP A 234 -0.60 -2.38 -31.56
N VAL A 235 -0.45 -3.26 -30.56
CA VAL A 235 -0.59 -2.92 -29.15
C VAL A 235 0.50 -3.56 -28.30
N VAL A 236 1.01 -2.82 -27.33
CA VAL A 236 1.86 -3.32 -26.24
C VAL A 236 1.15 -3.11 -24.91
N LEU A 237 0.91 -4.21 -24.20
CA LEU A 237 0.46 -4.23 -22.82
C LEU A 237 1.61 -4.63 -21.91
N GLY A 238 2.00 -3.76 -20.99
CA GLY A 238 2.95 -4.10 -19.93
C GLY A 238 2.24 -4.40 -18.60
N GLU A 239 2.81 -5.31 -17.84
CA GLU A 239 2.33 -5.55 -16.48
C GLU A 239 2.76 -4.43 -15.51
N ASN A 240 3.82 -3.65 -15.87
CA ASN A 240 4.20 -2.44 -15.13
C ASN A 240 4.75 -1.33 -16.05
N ASP A 241 4.82 -0.11 -15.50
CA ASP A 241 5.30 1.08 -16.20
C ASP A 241 6.76 1.00 -16.62
N SER A 242 7.63 0.50 -15.75
CA SER A 242 9.08 0.45 -16.03
C SER A 242 9.37 -0.33 -17.32
N MET A 243 8.73 -1.48 -17.50
CA MET A 243 8.90 -2.27 -18.74
C MET A 243 8.34 -1.53 -19.97
N VAL A 244 7.18 -0.85 -19.85
CA VAL A 244 6.60 -0.09 -20.96
C VAL A 244 7.45 1.13 -21.32
N LEU A 245 8.08 1.79 -20.37
CA LEU A 245 9.04 2.88 -20.64
C LEU A 245 10.23 2.36 -21.44
N GLY A 246 10.71 1.16 -21.13
CA GLY A 246 11.71 0.45 -21.95
C GLY A 246 11.21 0.13 -23.36
N ALA A 247 9.98 -0.35 -23.48
CA ALA A 247 9.34 -0.63 -24.76
C ALA A 247 9.18 0.61 -25.63
N ILE A 248 8.80 1.75 -25.05
CA ILE A 248 8.71 3.03 -25.76
C ILE A 248 10.04 3.41 -26.39
N LYS A 249 11.15 3.15 -25.68
CA LYS A 249 12.50 3.40 -26.22
C LYS A 249 12.78 2.48 -27.42
N ALA A 250 12.55 1.17 -27.30
CA ALA A 250 12.73 0.22 -28.40
C ALA A 250 11.86 0.56 -29.63
N ILE A 251 10.61 0.96 -29.42
CA ILE A 251 9.70 1.38 -30.50
C ILE A 251 10.27 2.59 -31.25
N LYS A 252 10.78 3.61 -30.54
CA LYS A 252 11.41 4.79 -31.14
C LYS A 252 12.69 4.46 -31.89
N GLU A 253 13.54 3.59 -31.34
CA GLU A 253 14.79 3.13 -31.98
C GLU A 253 14.50 2.31 -33.24
N ALA A 254 13.37 1.60 -33.32
CA ALA A 254 12.87 0.95 -34.51
C ALA A 254 12.23 1.91 -35.56
N GLY A 255 12.28 3.23 -35.30
CA GLY A 255 11.72 4.24 -36.21
C GLY A 255 10.20 4.37 -36.16
N LYS A 256 9.54 3.78 -35.16
CA LYS A 256 8.09 3.84 -34.96
C LYS A 256 7.71 4.87 -33.89
N GLN A 257 6.46 5.32 -33.90
CA GLN A 257 5.93 6.30 -32.96
C GLN A 257 4.97 5.62 -31.97
N PRO A 258 5.28 5.66 -30.65
CA PRO A 258 4.34 5.22 -29.61
C PRO A 258 3.01 5.97 -29.72
N MET A 259 1.92 5.30 -29.45
CA MET A 259 0.52 5.77 -29.54
C MET A 259 0.03 6.10 -30.96
N LYS A 260 0.88 6.07 -31.96
CA LYS A 260 0.50 6.28 -33.37
C LYS A 260 0.64 5.01 -34.20
N ASP A 261 1.83 4.41 -34.22
CA ASP A 261 2.12 3.19 -34.94
C ASP A 261 1.92 1.94 -34.08
N ILE A 262 2.16 2.06 -32.77
CA ILE A 262 1.94 1.02 -31.76
C ILE A 262 1.33 1.68 -30.53
N PHE A 263 0.18 1.20 -30.11
CA PHE A 263 -0.49 1.65 -28.91
C PHE A 263 0.19 1.05 -27.66
N VAL A 264 0.51 1.86 -26.66
CA VAL A 264 1.26 1.39 -25.48
C VAL A 264 0.55 1.78 -24.19
N PHE A 265 0.42 0.82 -23.26
CA PHE A 265 -0.17 1.04 -21.94
C PHE A 265 0.27 -0.04 -20.95
N ALA A 266 0.10 0.19 -19.64
CA ALA A 266 0.38 -0.78 -18.59
C ALA A 266 -0.79 -1.00 -17.65
N ALA A 267 -0.79 -2.15 -17.01
CA ALA A 267 -1.74 -2.47 -15.94
C ALA A 267 -1.49 -1.71 -14.62
N ALA A 268 -0.24 -1.29 -14.37
CA ALA A 268 0.25 -0.49 -13.23
C ALA A 268 1.69 0.01 -13.53
N ASP A 269 2.29 0.97 -12.80
CA ASP A 269 2.09 1.31 -11.38
C ASP A 269 1.63 2.77 -11.12
N GLY A 270 1.78 3.69 -12.05
CA GLY A 270 1.69 5.14 -11.84
C GLY A 270 3.05 5.77 -11.56
N GLN A 271 4.11 5.24 -12.18
CA GLN A 271 5.48 5.76 -12.07
C GLN A 271 5.58 7.18 -12.65
N LYS A 272 6.37 8.05 -12.03
CA LYS A 272 6.49 9.47 -12.38
C LYS A 272 6.75 9.72 -13.88
N GLU A 273 7.69 8.97 -14.47
CA GLU A 273 8.03 9.09 -15.88
C GLU A 273 6.89 8.60 -16.79
N ALA A 274 6.13 7.59 -16.34
CA ALA A 274 4.95 7.11 -17.06
C ALA A 274 3.83 8.16 -17.00
N LEU A 275 3.57 8.78 -15.85
CA LEU A 275 2.61 9.86 -15.70
C LEU A 275 2.95 11.04 -16.62
N GLN A 276 4.23 11.42 -16.71
CA GLN A 276 4.66 12.45 -17.63
C GLN A 276 4.44 12.06 -19.09
N ALA A 277 4.76 10.82 -19.47
CA ALA A 277 4.55 10.31 -20.82
C ALA A 277 3.05 10.21 -21.20
N ILE A 278 2.17 9.89 -20.23
CA ILE A 278 0.70 9.94 -20.40
C ILE A 278 0.25 11.37 -20.67
N LYS A 279 0.74 12.34 -19.90
CA LYS A 279 0.43 13.76 -20.07
C LYS A 279 0.87 14.26 -21.46
N GLU A 280 2.03 13.85 -21.91
CA GLU A 280 2.59 14.17 -23.23
C GLU A 280 1.90 13.42 -24.39
N GLY A 281 1.15 12.36 -24.10
CA GLY A 281 0.43 11.55 -25.10
C GLY A 281 1.31 10.53 -25.84
N THR A 282 2.46 10.18 -25.28
CA THR A 282 3.35 9.12 -25.80
C THR A 282 3.13 7.78 -25.08
N TYR A 283 2.20 7.75 -24.11
CA TYR A 283 1.81 6.62 -23.30
C TYR A 283 0.31 6.71 -23.01
N GLY A 284 -0.44 5.63 -23.12
CA GLY A 284 -1.89 5.66 -23.07
C GLY A 284 -2.46 5.77 -21.67
N ALA A 285 -2.23 4.75 -20.87
CA ALA A 285 -2.74 4.68 -19.49
C ALA A 285 -1.92 3.71 -18.64
N THR A 286 -2.06 3.88 -17.31
CA THR A 286 -1.56 2.93 -16.31
C THR A 286 -2.56 2.77 -15.16
N GLY A 287 -2.47 1.68 -14.41
CA GLY A 287 -3.25 1.45 -13.21
C GLY A 287 -2.56 2.05 -11.96
N LEU A 288 -3.35 2.40 -10.96
CA LEU A 288 -2.85 3.01 -9.73
C LEU A 288 -2.27 1.97 -8.77
N ASN A 289 -0.94 1.89 -8.65
CA ASN A 289 -0.25 1.16 -7.60
C ASN A 289 0.79 2.08 -6.96
N ASN A 290 0.31 3.03 -6.16
CA ASN A 290 1.15 4.07 -5.57
C ASN A 290 1.82 3.57 -4.29
N PRO A 291 3.18 3.50 -4.22
CA PRO A 291 3.91 2.99 -3.06
C PRO A 291 3.65 3.82 -1.80
N LYS A 292 3.48 5.14 -1.94
CA LYS A 292 3.15 6.04 -0.83
C LYS A 292 1.78 5.73 -0.24
N LEU A 293 0.77 5.51 -1.10
CA LEU A 293 -0.59 5.20 -0.64
C LEU A 293 -0.63 3.86 0.10
N VAL A 294 0.03 2.83 -0.41
CA VAL A 294 0.13 1.52 0.25
C VAL A 294 0.81 1.66 1.61
N ALA A 295 1.94 2.37 1.67
CA ALA A 295 2.71 2.56 2.90
C ALA A 295 1.93 3.35 3.96
N THR A 296 1.35 4.50 3.61
CA THR A 296 0.60 5.34 4.56
C THR A 296 -0.64 4.62 5.08
N THR A 297 -1.37 3.93 4.21
CA THR A 297 -2.52 3.10 4.61
C THR A 297 -2.07 1.99 5.59
N GLY A 298 -0.93 1.34 5.32
CA GLY A 298 -0.36 0.32 6.21
C GLY A 298 -0.02 0.86 7.60
N VAL A 299 0.65 2.02 7.64
CA VAL A 299 1.01 2.68 8.92
C VAL A 299 -0.23 3.10 9.70
N ASP A 300 -1.24 3.69 9.05
CA ASP A 300 -2.50 4.09 9.69
C ASP A 300 -3.23 2.89 10.31
N ILE A 301 -3.29 1.77 9.59
CA ILE A 301 -3.89 0.53 10.11
C ILE A 301 -3.06 -0.02 11.27
N LEU A 302 -1.73 -0.03 11.16
CA LEU A 302 -0.85 -0.53 12.21
C LEU A 302 -1.01 0.29 13.51
N VAL A 303 -1.05 1.62 13.43
CA VAL A 303 -1.26 2.50 14.59
C VAL A 303 -2.61 2.20 15.26
N LYS A 304 -3.67 1.99 14.49
CA LYS A 304 -4.98 1.57 15.03
C LYS A 304 -4.90 0.18 15.68
N ALA A 305 -4.12 -0.74 15.12
CA ALA A 305 -3.91 -2.07 15.69
C ALA A 305 -3.18 -2.00 17.05
N VAL A 306 -2.10 -1.21 17.13
CA VAL A 306 -1.35 -0.96 18.38
C VAL A 306 -2.27 -0.40 19.46
N HIS A 307 -3.16 0.53 19.10
CA HIS A 307 -4.14 1.12 20.02
C HIS A 307 -5.39 0.25 20.25
N LYS A 308 -5.46 -0.95 19.66
CA LYS A 308 -6.62 -1.87 19.76
C LYS A 308 -7.94 -1.24 19.27
N GLN A 309 -7.86 -0.40 18.25
CA GLN A 309 -9.00 0.33 17.67
C GLN A 309 -9.61 -0.35 16.45
N LEU A 310 -9.02 -1.46 15.99
CA LEU A 310 -9.57 -2.21 14.86
C LEU A 310 -10.71 -3.13 15.33
N PRO A 311 -11.75 -3.33 14.51
CA PRO A 311 -12.80 -4.31 14.80
C PRO A 311 -12.25 -5.74 14.78
N ALA A 312 -12.87 -6.64 15.54
CA ALA A 312 -12.42 -8.03 15.67
C ALA A 312 -12.37 -8.81 14.34
N ASN A 313 -13.22 -8.42 13.39
CA ASN A 313 -13.32 -9.02 12.06
C ASN A 313 -12.65 -8.16 10.98
N PHE A 314 -11.56 -7.46 11.33
CA PHE A 314 -10.82 -6.65 10.35
C PHE A 314 -10.34 -7.52 9.19
N PRO A 315 -10.46 -7.08 7.93
CA PRO A 315 -10.16 -7.90 6.77
C PRO A 315 -8.68 -8.29 6.69
N LYS A 316 -8.41 -9.53 6.27
CA LYS A 316 -7.03 -10.02 6.08
C LYS A 316 -6.33 -9.42 4.87
N ILE A 317 -7.08 -8.79 3.95
CA ILE A 317 -6.54 -8.03 2.83
C ILE A 317 -7.26 -6.67 2.82
N SER A 318 -6.48 -5.60 2.76
CA SER A 318 -6.93 -4.22 2.63
C SER A 318 -6.40 -3.65 1.32
N TYR A 319 -7.30 -3.42 0.37
CA TYR A 319 -6.92 -2.86 -0.92
C TYR A 319 -6.92 -1.34 -0.89
N THR A 320 -5.94 -0.73 -1.58
CA THR A 320 -6.03 0.68 -1.95
C THR A 320 -7.05 0.86 -3.08
N GLU A 321 -7.61 2.07 -3.22
CA GLU A 321 -8.63 2.36 -4.24
C GLU A 321 -8.06 2.19 -5.65
N PRO A 322 -8.67 1.36 -6.51
CA PRO A 322 -8.18 1.13 -7.86
C PRO A 322 -8.56 2.28 -8.80
N ALA A 323 -7.65 2.65 -9.70
CA ALA A 323 -7.91 3.63 -10.74
C ALA A 323 -7.14 3.34 -12.02
N ALA A 324 -7.73 3.66 -13.18
CA ALA A 324 -6.98 3.89 -14.41
C ALA A 324 -6.54 5.35 -14.46
N ILE A 325 -5.24 5.56 -14.64
CA ILE A 325 -4.64 6.88 -14.83
C ILE A 325 -4.47 7.09 -16.33
N THR A 326 -5.14 8.08 -16.84
CA THR A 326 -5.24 8.41 -18.26
C THR A 326 -4.92 9.89 -18.47
N LYS A 327 -4.84 10.34 -19.71
CA LYS A 327 -4.63 11.75 -20.04
C LYS A 327 -5.65 12.67 -19.38
N ASP A 328 -6.89 12.21 -19.16
CA ASP A 328 -7.97 13.02 -18.62
C ASP A 328 -7.86 13.29 -17.12
N ASN A 329 -7.09 12.46 -16.40
CA ASN A 329 -7.00 12.53 -14.94
C ASN A 329 -5.57 12.54 -14.39
N VAL A 330 -4.55 12.42 -15.23
CA VAL A 330 -3.14 12.26 -14.83
C VAL A 330 -2.64 13.39 -13.92
N ASP A 331 -3.12 14.62 -14.13
CA ASP A 331 -2.70 15.78 -13.32
C ASP A 331 -3.04 15.63 -11.82
N LYS A 332 -4.00 14.76 -11.45
CA LYS A 332 -4.33 14.45 -10.06
C LYS A 332 -3.29 13.58 -9.36
N TYR A 333 -2.46 12.89 -10.14
CA TYR A 333 -1.49 11.89 -9.66
C TYR A 333 -0.05 12.36 -9.76
N ILE A 334 0.22 13.44 -10.50
CA ILE A 334 1.56 14.01 -10.62
C ILE A 334 1.92 14.73 -9.31
N ASP A 335 2.91 14.19 -8.60
CA ASP A 335 3.57 14.85 -7.47
C ASP A 335 4.99 15.26 -7.91
N PRO A 336 5.32 16.58 -7.98
CA PRO A 336 6.66 17.03 -8.38
C PRO A 336 7.78 16.51 -7.47
N ASN A 337 7.44 16.16 -6.23
CA ASN A 337 8.38 15.65 -5.23
C ASN A 337 8.42 14.12 -5.17
N ALA A 338 7.64 13.43 -5.99
CA ALA A 338 7.65 11.98 -6.05
C ALA A 338 9.04 11.48 -6.47
N VAL A 339 9.49 10.41 -5.80
CA VAL A 339 10.75 9.71 -6.12
C VAL A 339 10.51 8.48 -7.00
N PHE A 340 9.22 8.17 -7.17
CA PHE A 340 8.74 7.08 -8.02
C PHE A 340 7.57 7.55 -8.87
#